data_2fc1be63e7c1b7fa7e9481700ccf6a75
#
_entry.id   2fc1be63e7c1b7fa7e9481700ccf6a75
#
_cell.length_a   1.000
_cell.length_b   1.000
_cell.length_c   1.000
_cell.angle_alpha   90.00
_cell.angle_beta   90.00
_cell.angle_gamma   90.00
#
_symmetry.space_group_name_H-M   'P 1'
#
loop_
_entity.id
_entity.type
_entity.pdbx_description
1 polymer ?
#
loop_
_entity_poly.entity_id
_entity_poly.type
_entity_poly.pdbx_seq_one_letter_code
_entity_poly.pdbx_strand_id
1 'polypeptide(L)'
;VAYLLLRSIMATFLVLFVVVPSIMVAMGAGGWMGIGLTPPSASAPTIITTLAVADSIHLLVSMFNRMRAGHSQRDSLLYSIRVNGKPIFLTSLTTALGFLSMNFSDSPPFHDLGNITAIGVMAAWIFSIVLLPILISFVPLKSKATLAKLDDKMGKLGVYVASRYKSVLTASVIISVSILSLIPLNEINDDFVKYFDDTVQYRQDTDWISRNLTGVNQVQFSLPAGESNGVSDPVFIEKVSNFTAWAHNEPVVTHVQSISDTFKRLNRDLNAGDPAFYRVPDTRELAAQYLLLYELSLPFGLDLNN
;
A
#
# COMPACT_ATOMS: atom_id res chain seq x y z
N VAL A 1 14.18 17.82 -5.10
CA VAL A 1 15.31 17.33 -4.29
C VAL A 1 16.56 17.21 -5.17
N ALA A 2 16.56 16.38 -6.26
CA ALA A 2 17.74 16.16 -7.11
C ALA A 2 18.37 17.49 -7.61
N TYR A 3 17.58 18.40 -8.16
CA TYR A 3 18.09 19.70 -8.61
C TYR A 3 18.70 20.54 -7.48
N LEU A 4 18.11 20.55 -6.29
CA LEU A 4 18.64 21.30 -5.15
C LEU A 4 19.99 20.78 -4.68
N LEU A 5 20.20 19.46 -4.73
CA LEU A 5 21.46 18.83 -4.34
C LEU A 5 22.53 18.91 -5.43
N LEU A 6 22.17 18.63 -6.68
CA LEU A 6 23.11 18.56 -7.79
C LEU A 6 23.39 19.93 -8.43
N ARG A 7 22.45 20.87 -8.28
CA ARG A 7 22.46 22.20 -8.93
C ARG A 7 22.84 22.18 -10.42
N SER A 8 22.49 21.10 -11.08
CA SER A 8 22.69 20.85 -12.49
C SER A 8 21.41 20.29 -13.08
N ILE A 9 20.79 21.05 -14.00
CA ILE A 9 19.58 20.63 -14.71
C ILE A 9 19.89 19.33 -15.48
N MET A 10 21.02 19.26 -16.17
CA MET A 10 21.43 18.10 -16.92
C MET A 10 21.56 16.85 -16.04
N ALA A 11 22.22 16.96 -14.88
CA ALA A 11 22.33 15.85 -13.95
C ALA A 11 20.95 15.42 -13.41
N THR A 12 20.04 16.35 -13.21
CA THR A 12 18.65 16.04 -12.80
C THR A 12 17.88 15.29 -13.90
N PHE A 13 18.07 15.66 -15.17
CA PHE A 13 17.51 14.90 -16.29
C PHE A 13 18.08 13.47 -16.36
N LEU A 14 19.37 13.31 -16.14
CA LEU A 14 19.98 11.97 -16.12
C LEU A 14 19.39 11.09 -15.01
N VAL A 15 19.07 11.67 -13.84
CA VAL A 15 18.36 10.94 -12.77
C VAL A 15 16.96 10.49 -13.23
N LEU A 16 16.22 11.33 -13.96
CA LEU A 16 14.91 10.95 -14.50
C LEU A 16 15.00 9.78 -15.49
N PHE A 17 16.07 9.71 -16.28
CA PHE A 17 16.36 8.56 -17.15
C PHE A 17 16.68 7.26 -16.39
N VAL A 18 16.92 7.30 -15.11
CA VAL A 18 16.99 6.11 -14.25
C VAL A 18 15.62 5.82 -13.64
N VAL A 19 14.95 6.83 -13.13
CA VAL A 19 13.66 6.71 -12.41
C VAL A 19 12.57 6.15 -13.32
N VAL A 20 12.36 6.78 -14.49
CA VAL A 20 11.24 6.42 -15.39
C VAL A 20 11.33 4.97 -15.87
N PRO A 21 12.45 4.49 -16.43
CA PRO A 21 12.54 3.09 -16.82
C PRO A 21 12.43 2.11 -15.65
N SER A 22 12.90 2.47 -14.44
CA SER A 22 12.75 1.61 -13.26
C SER A 22 11.27 1.39 -12.91
N ILE A 23 10.47 2.45 -12.95
CA ILE A 23 9.01 2.36 -12.74
C ILE A 23 8.37 1.55 -13.88
N MET A 24 8.76 1.81 -15.13
CA MET A 24 8.19 1.08 -16.29
C MET A 24 8.46 -0.42 -16.20
N VAL A 25 9.67 -0.82 -15.80
CA VAL A 25 10.01 -2.24 -15.61
C VAL A 25 9.17 -2.83 -14.48
N ALA A 26 9.05 -2.14 -13.34
CA ALA A 26 8.27 -2.63 -12.21
C ALA A 26 6.78 -2.81 -12.54
N MET A 27 6.17 -1.76 -13.12
CA MET A 27 4.75 -1.78 -13.47
C MET A 27 4.47 -2.73 -14.63
N GLY A 28 5.37 -2.80 -15.63
CA GLY A 28 5.27 -3.73 -16.75
C GLY A 28 5.38 -5.19 -16.29
N ALA A 29 6.31 -5.50 -15.38
CA ALA A 29 6.44 -6.81 -14.78
C ALA A 29 5.20 -7.19 -13.96
N GLY A 30 4.66 -6.26 -13.16
CA GLY A 30 3.41 -6.45 -12.43
C GLY A 30 2.26 -6.78 -13.37
N GLY A 31 2.09 -6.01 -14.46
CA GLY A 31 1.07 -6.28 -15.47
C GLY A 31 1.25 -7.64 -16.16
N TRP A 32 2.50 -8.02 -16.48
CA TRP A 32 2.79 -9.33 -17.07
C TRP A 32 2.51 -10.50 -16.12
N MET A 33 2.69 -10.30 -14.82
CA MET A 33 2.34 -11.28 -13.78
C MET A 33 0.84 -11.32 -13.46
N GLY A 34 0.02 -10.48 -14.10
CA GLY A 34 -1.42 -10.40 -13.83
C GLY A 34 -1.78 -9.73 -12.51
N ILE A 35 -0.86 -8.97 -11.92
CA ILE A 35 -1.08 -8.26 -10.66
C ILE A 35 -2.00 -7.06 -10.89
N GLY A 36 -3.15 -7.05 -10.23
CA GLY A 36 -4.07 -5.91 -10.23
C GLY A 36 -3.53 -4.75 -9.39
N LEU A 37 -3.83 -3.51 -9.81
CA LEU A 37 -3.47 -2.34 -9.03
C LEU A 37 -4.47 -2.14 -7.88
N THR A 38 -3.98 -2.26 -6.68
CA THR A 38 -4.70 -1.97 -5.43
C THR A 38 -4.18 -0.65 -4.82
N PRO A 39 -4.89 0.00 -3.88
CA PRO A 39 -4.40 1.20 -3.21
C PRO A 39 -2.99 1.06 -2.62
N PRO A 40 -2.62 -0.04 -1.92
CA PRO A 40 -1.25 -0.26 -1.49
C PRO A 40 -0.25 -0.35 -2.65
N SER A 41 -0.51 -1.19 -3.68
CA SER A 41 0.42 -1.40 -4.79
C SER A 41 0.59 -0.17 -5.68
N ALA A 42 -0.41 0.73 -5.73
CA ALA A 42 -0.32 2.02 -6.42
C ALA A 42 0.75 2.96 -5.81
N SER A 43 1.22 2.71 -4.60
CA SER A 43 2.32 3.46 -3.97
C SER A 43 3.72 3.03 -4.43
N ALA A 44 3.86 1.86 -5.08
CA ALA A 44 5.14 1.32 -5.54
C ALA A 44 5.97 2.31 -6.40
N PRO A 45 5.40 3.04 -7.39
CA PRO A 45 6.15 4.03 -8.16
C PRO A 45 6.80 5.12 -7.32
N THR A 46 6.15 5.57 -6.24
CA THR A 46 6.70 6.59 -5.33
C THR A 46 7.90 6.06 -4.56
N ILE A 47 7.81 4.81 -4.08
CA ILE A 47 8.89 4.15 -3.36
C ILE A 47 10.10 3.94 -4.30
N ILE A 48 9.87 3.40 -5.50
CA ILE A 48 10.90 3.18 -6.52
C ILE A 48 11.58 4.50 -6.90
N THR A 49 10.78 5.57 -7.10
CA THR A 49 11.31 6.92 -7.38
C THR A 49 12.29 7.36 -6.30
N THR A 50 11.92 7.22 -5.04
CA THR A 50 12.73 7.67 -3.91
C THR A 50 14.08 6.95 -3.88
N LEU A 51 14.09 5.63 -4.08
CA LEU A 51 15.29 4.81 -4.07
C LEU A 51 16.17 5.05 -5.31
N ALA A 52 15.58 5.12 -6.51
CA ALA A 52 16.31 5.40 -7.74
C ALA A 52 16.99 6.79 -7.72
N VAL A 53 16.31 7.80 -7.15
CA VAL A 53 16.86 9.14 -6.94
C VAL A 53 18.00 9.08 -5.95
N ALA A 54 17.87 8.37 -4.83
CA ALA A 54 18.92 8.25 -3.81
C ALA A 54 20.19 7.60 -4.39
N ASP A 55 20.05 6.47 -5.07
CA ASP A 55 21.17 5.75 -5.71
C ASP A 55 21.91 6.63 -6.73
N SER A 56 21.15 7.30 -7.59
CA SER A 56 21.69 8.20 -8.60
C SER A 56 22.43 9.40 -7.98
N ILE A 57 21.88 9.98 -6.90
CA ILE A 57 22.51 11.11 -6.19
C ILE A 57 23.82 10.67 -5.54
N HIS A 58 23.89 9.50 -4.92
CA HIS A 58 25.13 8.99 -4.34
C HIS A 58 26.26 8.88 -5.38
N LEU A 59 25.96 8.36 -6.57
CA LEU A 59 26.90 8.28 -7.67
C LEU A 59 27.34 9.67 -8.16
N LEU A 60 26.37 10.55 -8.44
CA LEU A 60 26.64 11.87 -9.00
C LEU A 60 27.39 12.78 -8.01
N VAL A 61 27.05 12.77 -6.74
CA VAL A 61 27.72 13.58 -5.71
C VAL A 61 29.19 13.13 -5.54
N SER A 62 29.42 11.82 -5.43
CA SER A 62 30.80 11.28 -5.34
C SER A 62 31.63 11.63 -6.58
N MET A 63 31.02 11.52 -7.78
CA MET A 63 31.66 11.94 -9.03
C MET A 63 31.97 13.44 -9.05
N PHE A 64 31.02 14.31 -8.71
CA PHE A 64 31.24 15.75 -8.68
C PHE A 64 32.27 16.18 -7.64
N ASN A 65 32.34 15.53 -6.48
CA ASN A 65 33.37 15.79 -5.48
C ASN A 65 34.78 15.49 -6.04
N ARG A 66 34.92 14.38 -6.76
CA ARG A 66 36.15 14.00 -7.39
C ARG A 66 36.55 14.93 -8.53
N MET A 67 35.61 15.36 -9.37
CA MET A 67 35.81 16.36 -10.42
C MET A 67 36.28 17.71 -9.84
N ARG A 68 35.73 18.13 -8.72
CA ARG A 68 36.17 19.35 -7.99
C ARG A 68 37.62 19.26 -7.49
N ALA A 69 38.08 18.07 -7.18
CA ALA A 69 39.48 17.82 -6.83
C ALA A 69 40.44 17.83 -8.05
N GLY A 70 39.96 18.20 -9.24
CA GLY A 70 40.75 18.36 -10.47
C GLY A 70 40.87 17.10 -11.33
N HIS A 71 40.13 16.03 -11.04
CA HIS A 71 40.18 14.81 -11.84
C HIS A 71 39.23 14.89 -13.06
N SER A 72 39.54 14.11 -14.10
CA SER A 72 38.69 14.01 -15.28
C SER A 72 37.29 13.47 -14.95
N GLN A 73 36.31 13.78 -15.79
CA GLN A 73 34.94 13.24 -15.63
C GLN A 73 34.93 11.71 -15.63
N ARG A 74 35.71 11.09 -16.53
CA ARG A 74 35.83 9.63 -16.66
C ARG A 74 36.41 8.99 -15.39
N ASP A 75 37.52 9.53 -14.90
CA ASP A 75 38.18 8.99 -13.70
C ASP A 75 37.30 9.17 -12.46
N SER A 76 36.59 10.30 -12.38
CA SER A 76 35.67 10.60 -11.32
C SER A 76 34.46 9.66 -11.32
N LEU A 77 33.94 9.31 -12.49
CA LEU A 77 32.86 8.36 -12.66
C LEU A 77 33.27 6.94 -12.24
N LEU A 78 34.42 6.47 -12.71
CA LEU A 78 34.95 5.15 -12.35
C LEU A 78 35.22 5.05 -10.83
N TYR A 79 35.76 6.11 -10.24
CA TYR A 79 35.93 6.20 -8.78
C TYR A 79 34.58 6.11 -8.06
N SER A 80 33.56 6.87 -8.52
CA SER A 80 32.24 6.88 -7.90
C SER A 80 31.59 5.49 -7.93
N ILE A 81 31.62 4.79 -9.06
CA ILE A 81 31.12 3.43 -9.18
C ILE A 81 31.85 2.47 -8.24
N ARG A 82 33.22 2.58 -8.15
CA ARG A 82 34.02 1.74 -7.28
C ARG A 82 33.68 1.91 -5.79
N VAL A 83 33.42 3.14 -5.37
CA VAL A 83 33.17 3.48 -3.95
C VAL A 83 31.72 3.19 -3.58
N ASN A 84 30.76 3.56 -4.45
CA ASN A 84 29.33 3.48 -4.13
C ASN A 84 28.64 2.19 -4.63
N GLY A 85 29.24 1.47 -5.58
CA GLY A 85 28.57 0.33 -6.21
C GLY A 85 28.18 -0.79 -5.23
N LYS A 86 29.08 -1.18 -4.32
CA LYS A 86 28.77 -2.18 -3.27
C LYS A 86 27.73 -1.68 -2.27
N PRO A 87 27.85 -0.48 -1.66
CA PRO A 87 26.82 0.07 -0.78
C PRO A 87 25.44 0.15 -1.44
N ILE A 88 25.36 0.68 -2.66
CA ILE A 88 24.08 0.79 -3.40
C ILE A 88 23.50 -0.59 -3.68
N PHE A 89 24.30 -1.56 -4.10
CA PHE A 89 23.83 -2.94 -4.28
C PHE A 89 23.26 -3.52 -2.99
N LEU A 90 23.99 -3.37 -1.89
CA LEU A 90 23.56 -3.93 -0.61
C LEU A 90 22.26 -3.28 -0.10
N THR A 91 22.14 -1.95 -0.23
CA THR A 91 20.91 -1.26 0.14
C THR A 91 19.74 -1.67 -0.73
N SER A 92 19.91 -1.76 -2.05
CA SER A 92 18.86 -2.21 -2.97
C SER A 92 18.45 -3.66 -2.72
N LEU A 93 19.43 -4.56 -2.48
CA LEU A 93 19.15 -5.96 -2.19
C LEU A 93 18.41 -6.11 -0.86
N THR A 94 18.87 -5.47 0.20
CA THR A 94 18.18 -5.56 1.52
C THR A 94 16.79 -4.95 1.47
N THR A 95 16.60 -3.87 0.71
CA THR A 95 15.28 -3.27 0.49
C THR A 95 14.36 -4.20 -0.31
N ALA A 96 14.87 -4.80 -1.38
CA ALA A 96 14.10 -5.76 -2.18
C ALA A 96 13.68 -6.97 -1.32
N LEU A 97 14.59 -7.52 -0.51
CA LEU A 97 14.26 -8.60 0.43
C LEU A 97 13.23 -8.16 1.48
N GLY A 98 13.34 -6.93 1.99
CA GLY A 98 12.36 -6.35 2.90
C GLY A 98 10.97 -6.24 2.27
N PHE A 99 10.85 -5.80 1.02
CA PHE A 99 9.57 -5.77 0.31
C PHE A 99 9.06 -7.18 -0.03
N LEU A 100 9.91 -8.11 -0.42
CA LEU A 100 9.51 -9.49 -0.65
C LEU A 100 9.00 -10.18 0.63
N SER A 101 9.44 -9.75 1.82
CA SER A 101 8.90 -10.29 3.09
C SER A 101 7.41 -9.99 3.30
N MET A 102 6.84 -9.01 2.57
CA MET A 102 5.41 -8.75 2.57
C MET A 102 4.56 -9.91 2.02
N ASN A 103 5.17 -10.86 1.30
CA ASN A 103 4.50 -12.10 0.88
C ASN A 103 4.13 -13.03 2.05
N PHE A 104 4.63 -12.78 3.26
CA PHE A 104 4.21 -13.49 4.48
C PHE A 104 3.01 -12.82 5.18
N SER A 105 2.48 -11.73 4.63
CA SER A 105 1.26 -11.08 5.15
C SER A 105 0.03 -11.91 4.76
N ASP A 106 -1.01 -11.89 5.59
CA ASP A 106 -2.31 -12.49 5.26
C ASP A 106 -3.13 -11.65 4.26
N SER A 107 -2.65 -10.45 3.92
CA SER A 107 -3.37 -9.51 3.04
C SER A 107 -2.75 -9.48 1.64
N PRO A 108 -3.43 -10.02 0.59
CA PRO A 108 -2.92 -10.10 -0.78
C PRO A 108 -2.44 -8.77 -1.38
N PRO A 109 -3.09 -7.61 -1.15
CA PRO A 109 -2.60 -6.32 -1.67
C PRO A 109 -1.17 -5.95 -1.25
N PHE A 110 -0.69 -6.45 -0.11
CA PHE A 110 0.69 -6.24 0.32
C PHE A 110 1.67 -7.16 -0.41
N HIS A 111 1.26 -8.36 -0.83
CA HIS A 111 2.07 -9.21 -1.72
C HIS A 111 2.35 -8.47 -3.04
N ASP A 112 1.31 -7.87 -3.61
CA ASP A 112 1.39 -7.11 -4.86
C ASP A 112 2.35 -5.93 -4.74
N LEU A 113 2.20 -5.13 -3.68
CA LEU A 113 3.11 -4.03 -3.37
C LEU A 113 4.55 -4.53 -3.23
N GLY A 114 4.75 -5.60 -2.46
CA GLY A 114 6.07 -6.19 -2.19
C GLY A 114 6.77 -6.63 -3.47
N ASN A 115 6.08 -7.39 -4.30
CA ASN A 115 6.63 -7.95 -5.54
C ASN A 115 6.95 -6.86 -6.57
N ILE A 116 6.03 -5.93 -6.84
CA ILE A 116 6.26 -4.83 -7.77
C ILE A 116 7.42 -3.95 -7.30
N THR A 117 7.46 -3.61 -6.02
CA THR A 117 8.49 -2.73 -5.47
C THR A 117 9.86 -3.40 -5.50
N ALA A 118 9.96 -4.68 -5.15
CA ALA A 118 11.23 -5.42 -5.18
C ALA A 118 11.84 -5.45 -6.59
N ILE A 119 11.03 -5.74 -7.61
CA ILE A 119 11.45 -5.71 -9.02
C ILE A 119 11.93 -4.31 -9.40
N GLY A 120 11.18 -3.27 -9.03
CA GLY A 120 11.51 -1.89 -9.36
C GLY A 120 12.80 -1.39 -8.70
N VAL A 121 13.04 -1.77 -7.45
CA VAL A 121 14.26 -1.43 -6.72
C VAL A 121 15.48 -2.09 -7.36
N MET A 122 15.39 -3.36 -7.74
CA MET A 122 16.47 -4.05 -8.44
C MET A 122 16.71 -3.47 -9.83
N ALA A 123 15.66 -3.10 -10.56
CA ALA A 123 15.78 -2.39 -11.83
C ALA A 123 16.45 -1.01 -11.64
N ALA A 124 16.09 -0.26 -10.61
CA ALA A 124 16.69 1.02 -10.27
C ALA A 124 18.18 0.89 -9.99
N TRP A 125 18.59 -0.13 -9.23
CA TRP A 125 20.00 -0.44 -9.03
C TRP A 125 20.74 -0.70 -10.35
N ILE A 126 20.19 -1.58 -11.21
CA ILE A 126 20.80 -1.89 -12.50
C ILE A 126 20.95 -0.61 -13.35
N PHE A 127 19.91 0.19 -13.44
CA PHE A 127 19.93 1.43 -14.23
C PHE A 127 20.86 2.49 -13.63
N SER A 128 20.98 2.56 -12.32
CA SER A 128 21.93 3.45 -11.64
C SER A 128 23.39 3.06 -11.91
N ILE A 129 23.70 1.76 -11.96
CA ILE A 129 25.09 1.28 -12.13
C ILE A 129 25.47 1.12 -13.61
N VAL A 130 24.51 0.86 -14.50
CA VAL A 130 24.79 0.61 -15.93
C VAL A 130 24.34 1.80 -16.79
N LEU A 131 23.05 2.14 -16.76
CA LEU A 131 22.49 3.14 -17.67
C LEU A 131 23.00 4.56 -17.33
N LEU A 132 23.00 4.95 -16.07
CA LEU A 132 23.41 6.29 -15.66
C LEU A 132 24.89 6.58 -16.03
N PRO A 133 25.88 5.71 -15.79
CA PRO A 133 27.25 5.90 -16.24
C PRO A 133 27.38 6.01 -17.77
N ILE A 134 26.64 5.22 -18.51
CA ILE A 134 26.62 5.29 -19.99
C ILE A 134 26.13 6.68 -20.41
N LEU A 135 25.00 7.14 -19.89
CA LEU A 135 24.44 8.45 -20.22
C LEU A 135 25.38 9.60 -19.85
N ILE A 136 26.04 9.51 -18.67
CA ILE A 136 27.06 10.49 -18.24
C ILE A 136 28.23 10.56 -19.23
N SER A 137 28.61 9.45 -19.85
CA SER A 137 29.73 9.42 -20.79
C SER A 137 29.48 10.20 -22.07
N PHE A 138 28.20 10.39 -22.45
CA PHE A 138 27.81 11.19 -23.64
C PHE A 138 27.60 12.67 -23.33
N VAL A 139 27.54 13.07 -22.06
CA VAL A 139 27.16 14.43 -21.66
C VAL A 139 28.28 15.06 -20.85
N PRO A 140 28.85 16.22 -21.29
CA PRO A 140 29.85 16.94 -20.51
C PRO A 140 29.17 17.59 -19.29
N LEU A 141 29.41 17.05 -18.11
CA LEU A 141 28.91 17.59 -16.86
C LEU A 141 29.92 18.56 -16.26
N LYS A 142 29.44 19.74 -15.83
CA LYS A 142 30.26 20.73 -15.12
C LYS A 142 29.90 20.73 -13.65
N SER A 143 30.89 20.52 -12.79
CA SER A 143 30.72 20.65 -11.34
C SER A 143 30.80 22.13 -10.95
N LYS A 144 29.72 22.65 -10.29
CA LYS A 144 29.68 24.01 -9.76
C LYS A 144 30.27 24.03 -8.33
N ALA A 145 31.10 25.02 -8.02
CA ALA A 145 31.79 25.18 -6.73
C ALA A 145 30.86 25.44 -5.51
N THR A 146 29.56 25.62 -5.75
CA THR A 146 28.60 26.05 -4.71
C THR A 146 28.36 25.00 -3.62
N LEU A 147 28.67 23.72 -3.86
CA LEU A 147 28.58 22.67 -2.85
C LEU A 147 29.66 22.74 -1.76
N ALA A 148 30.73 23.43 -2.00
CA ALA A 148 31.83 23.58 -1.01
C ALA A 148 31.38 24.23 0.31
N LYS A 149 30.41 25.16 0.25
CA LYS A 149 29.86 25.79 1.46
C LYS A 149 28.98 24.84 2.29
N LEU A 150 28.32 23.88 1.65
CA LEU A 150 27.53 22.85 2.33
C LEU A 150 28.44 21.82 2.98
N ASP A 151 29.52 21.43 2.27
CA ASP A 151 30.57 20.52 2.77
C ASP A 151 31.25 21.07 4.03
N ASP A 152 31.54 22.39 4.07
CA ASP A 152 32.12 23.06 5.26
C ASP A 152 31.14 23.03 6.46
N LYS A 153 29.86 23.29 6.21
CA LYS A 153 28.84 23.20 7.28
C LYS A 153 28.66 21.78 7.82
N MET A 154 28.63 20.78 6.93
CA MET A 154 28.55 19.37 7.33
C MET A 154 29.81 18.93 8.05
N GLY A 155 31.00 19.38 7.63
CA GLY A 155 32.23 19.15 8.32
C GLY A 155 32.20 19.70 9.75
N LYS A 156 31.75 20.94 9.93
CA LYS A 156 31.62 21.57 11.27
C LYS A 156 30.61 20.80 12.14
N LEU A 157 29.49 20.35 11.58
CA LEU A 157 28.55 19.52 12.28
C LEU A 157 29.17 18.18 12.71
N GLY A 158 29.91 17.54 11.82
CA GLY A 158 30.61 16.29 12.14
C GLY A 158 31.64 16.46 13.28
N VAL A 159 32.42 17.52 13.26
CA VAL A 159 33.36 17.86 14.35
C VAL A 159 32.58 18.14 15.66
N TYR A 160 31.48 18.87 15.62
CA TYR A 160 30.64 19.14 16.80
C TYR A 160 30.10 17.85 17.41
N VAL A 161 29.53 16.96 16.57
CA VAL A 161 29.00 15.67 17.02
C VAL A 161 30.10 14.80 17.61
N ALA A 162 31.27 14.70 16.93
CA ALA A 162 32.38 13.90 17.39
C ALA A 162 32.99 14.45 18.71
N SER A 163 33.08 15.77 18.86
CA SER A 163 33.61 16.38 20.08
C SER A 163 32.67 16.32 21.27
N ARG A 164 31.36 16.29 21.03
CA ARG A 164 30.30 16.26 22.07
C ARG A 164 29.45 14.99 22.02
N TYR A 165 30.02 13.87 21.61
CA TYR A 165 29.29 12.63 21.35
C TYR A 165 28.43 12.15 22.53
N LYS A 166 28.89 12.30 23.79
CA LYS A 166 28.11 11.92 24.98
C LYS A 166 26.86 12.75 25.11
N SER A 167 26.95 14.08 25.01
CA SER A 167 25.79 14.98 25.10
C SER A 167 24.82 14.77 23.94
N VAL A 168 25.33 14.58 22.72
CA VAL A 168 24.53 14.31 21.54
C VAL A 168 23.81 12.97 21.67
N LEU A 169 24.51 11.92 22.14
CA LEU A 169 23.90 10.61 22.40
C LEU A 169 22.78 10.70 23.45
N THR A 170 23.07 11.36 24.59
CA THR A 170 22.08 11.53 25.65
C THR A 170 20.85 12.28 25.15
N ALA A 171 21.05 13.38 24.43
CA ALA A 171 19.94 14.14 23.83
C ALA A 171 19.14 13.28 22.83
N SER A 172 19.81 12.52 21.97
CA SER A 172 19.14 11.62 21.02
C SER A 172 18.33 10.53 21.71
N VAL A 173 18.86 9.93 22.79
CA VAL A 173 18.14 8.91 23.56
C VAL A 173 16.92 9.53 24.24
N ILE A 174 17.06 10.71 24.87
CA ILE A 174 15.92 11.39 25.51
C ILE A 174 14.83 11.70 24.48
N ILE A 175 15.21 12.26 23.31
CA ILE A 175 14.27 12.58 22.24
C ILE A 175 13.57 11.30 21.75
N SER A 176 14.34 10.24 21.50
CA SER A 176 13.79 8.96 21.04
C SER A 176 12.79 8.35 22.05
N VAL A 177 13.17 8.32 23.32
CA VAL A 177 12.29 7.82 24.40
C VAL A 177 11.03 8.69 24.52
N SER A 178 11.16 10.01 24.43
CA SER A 178 10.02 10.93 24.44
C SER A 178 9.06 10.68 23.27
N ILE A 179 9.59 10.46 22.05
CA ILE A 179 8.76 10.13 20.88
C ILE A 179 8.11 8.76 21.05
N LEU A 180 8.85 7.75 21.52
CA LEU A 180 8.31 6.41 21.75
C LEU A 180 7.21 6.40 22.81
N SER A 181 7.29 7.27 23.83
CA SER A 181 6.24 7.40 24.85
C SER A 181 4.89 7.92 24.31
N LEU A 182 4.88 8.48 23.09
CA LEU A 182 3.66 8.93 22.42
C LEU A 182 2.99 7.82 21.59
N ILE A 183 3.62 6.66 21.41
CA ILE A 183 3.04 5.53 20.67
C ILE A 183 1.64 5.13 21.16
N PRO A 184 1.38 5.04 22.49
CA PRO A 184 0.05 4.68 22.98
C PRO A 184 -1.06 5.69 22.66
N LEU A 185 -0.69 6.90 22.21
CA LEU A 185 -1.65 7.93 21.78
C LEU A 185 -2.09 7.76 20.31
N ASN A 186 -1.45 6.83 19.58
CA ASN A 186 -1.88 6.54 18.22
C ASN A 186 -3.16 5.69 18.25
N GLU A 187 -4.18 6.18 17.60
CA GLU A 187 -5.39 5.42 17.30
C GLU A 187 -5.18 4.61 16.03
N ILE A 188 -5.32 3.27 16.14
CA ILE A 188 -5.35 2.38 14.99
C ILE A 188 -6.77 2.44 14.41
N ASN A 189 -7.03 3.46 13.60
CA ASN A 189 -8.33 3.73 13.03
C ASN A 189 -8.14 4.07 11.54
N ASP A 190 -8.25 3.04 10.68
CA ASP A 190 -8.15 3.19 9.22
C ASP A 190 -9.55 3.35 8.63
N ASP A 191 -10.08 4.57 8.70
CA ASP A 191 -11.36 4.95 8.10
C ASP A 191 -11.10 5.74 6.81
N PHE A 192 -11.20 5.04 5.67
CA PHE A 192 -10.98 5.61 4.34
C PHE A 192 -11.84 6.86 4.07
N VAL A 193 -13.05 6.91 4.61
CA VAL A 193 -13.97 8.05 4.44
C VAL A 193 -13.41 9.30 5.11
N LYS A 194 -12.71 9.15 6.24
CA LYS A 194 -12.09 10.25 6.97
C LYS A 194 -10.81 10.80 6.37
N TYR A 195 -10.29 10.21 5.28
CA TYR A 195 -9.21 10.80 4.50
C TYR A 195 -9.64 12.03 3.72
N PHE A 196 -10.94 12.15 3.44
CA PHE A 196 -11.51 13.30 2.78
C PHE A 196 -11.91 14.35 3.80
N ASP A 197 -11.64 15.62 3.47
CA ASP A 197 -12.11 16.76 4.24
C ASP A 197 -13.65 16.79 4.30
N ASP A 198 -14.22 17.32 5.37
CA ASP A 198 -15.68 17.39 5.57
C ASP A 198 -16.40 18.31 4.58
N THR A 199 -15.67 19.14 3.84
CA THR A 199 -16.20 19.96 2.74
C THR A 199 -16.42 19.15 1.45
N VAL A 200 -15.84 17.95 1.34
CA VAL A 200 -15.96 17.10 0.16
C VAL A 200 -17.32 16.40 0.14
N GLN A 201 -18.04 16.54 -0.99
CA GLN A 201 -19.41 16.00 -1.15
C GLN A 201 -19.47 14.49 -0.84
N TYR A 202 -18.51 13.70 -1.33
CA TYR A 202 -18.42 12.27 -1.04
C TYR A 202 -18.41 11.98 0.47
N ARG A 203 -17.66 12.77 1.24
CA ARG A 203 -17.59 12.65 2.71
C ARG A 203 -18.94 12.95 3.34
N GLN A 204 -19.59 14.03 2.94
CA GLN A 204 -20.89 14.47 3.47
C GLN A 204 -21.99 13.44 3.20
N ASP A 205 -22.04 12.93 1.95
CA ASP A 205 -23.03 11.92 1.56
C ASP A 205 -22.81 10.61 2.32
N THR A 206 -21.55 10.18 2.46
CA THR A 206 -21.21 8.95 3.19
C THR A 206 -21.50 9.07 4.68
N ASP A 207 -21.20 10.20 5.30
CA ASP A 207 -21.53 10.47 6.70
C ASP A 207 -23.06 10.54 6.93
N TRP A 208 -23.81 11.06 5.94
CA TRP A 208 -25.27 11.07 6.01
C TRP A 208 -25.85 9.66 5.89
N ILE A 209 -25.37 8.85 4.96
CA ILE A 209 -25.75 7.44 4.78
C ILE A 209 -25.47 6.65 6.08
N SER A 210 -24.25 6.83 6.63
CA SER A 210 -23.84 6.14 7.84
C SER A 210 -24.71 6.46 9.06
N ARG A 211 -25.23 7.70 9.15
CA ARG A 211 -26.08 8.12 10.26
C ARG A 211 -27.55 7.78 10.09
N ASN A 212 -28.03 7.69 8.84
CA ASN A 212 -29.48 7.63 8.57
C ASN A 212 -29.95 6.31 7.95
N LEU A 213 -29.05 5.55 7.31
CA LEU A 213 -29.42 4.33 6.59
C LEU A 213 -28.70 3.08 7.12
N THR A 214 -27.39 3.00 6.91
CA THR A 214 -26.60 1.81 7.28
C THR A 214 -25.14 2.19 7.46
N GLY A 215 -24.40 1.38 8.23
CA GLY A 215 -22.95 1.55 8.36
C GLY A 215 -22.23 1.38 7.03
N VAL A 216 -21.13 2.14 6.85
CA VAL A 216 -20.31 2.11 5.62
C VAL A 216 -19.37 0.91 5.62
N ASN A 217 -18.89 0.53 6.81
CA ASN A 217 -18.00 -0.61 6.96
C ASN A 217 -18.80 -1.90 7.02
N GLN A 218 -18.51 -2.81 6.11
CA GLN A 218 -19.19 -4.10 6.02
C GLN A 218 -18.25 -5.23 6.42
N VAL A 219 -18.75 -6.14 7.25
CA VAL A 219 -18.08 -7.40 7.56
C VAL A 219 -18.96 -8.52 7.00
N GLN A 220 -18.40 -9.34 6.12
CA GLN A 220 -19.11 -10.47 5.52
C GLN A 220 -18.63 -11.76 6.17
N PHE A 221 -19.59 -12.57 6.63
CA PHE A 221 -19.34 -13.90 7.15
C PHE A 221 -19.81 -14.95 6.16
N SER A 222 -18.89 -15.84 5.74
CA SER A 222 -19.22 -17.03 4.98
C SER A 222 -19.49 -18.16 5.97
N LEU A 223 -20.72 -18.65 6.01
CA LEU A 223 -21.15 -19.72 6.90
C LEU A 223 -21.34 -21.01 6.07
N PRO A 224 -20.48 -22.04 6.29
CA PRO A 224 -20.63 -23.29 5.55
C PRO A 224 -21.89 -24.04 5.98
N ALA A 225 -22.71 -24.42 5.01
CA ALA A 225 -23.92 -25.20 5.26
C ALA A 225 -23.67 -26.70 5.49
N GLY A 226 -22.42 -27.14 5.35
CA GLY A 226 -21.97 -28.50 5.71
C GLY A 226 -22.21 -29.57 4.64
N GLU A 227 -23.22 -29.43 3.79
CA GLU A 227 -23.55 -30.37 2.71
C GLU A 227 -24.12 -29.68 1.48
N SER A 228 -24.19 -30.39 0.36
CA SER A 228 -24.81 -29.89 -0.86
C SER A 228 -26.29 -29.53 -0.61
N ASN A 229 -26.72 -28.33 -1.07
CA ASN A 229 -28.03 -27.75 -0.79
C ASN A 229 -28.38 -27.58 0.71
N GLY A 230 -27.38 -27.59 1.60
CA GLY A 230 -27.57 -27.39 3.04
C GLY A 230 -28.09 -25.99 3.40
N VAL A 231 -27.93 -25.00 2.49
CA VAL A 231 -28.49 -23.66 2.65
C VAL A 231 -30.03 -23.67 2.75
N SER A 232 -30.71 -24.70 2.21
CA SER A 232 -32.16 -24.89 2.31
C SER A 232 -32.60 -25.73 3.54
N ASP A 233 -31.63 -26.18 4.37
CA ASP A 233 -31.98 -26.89 5.61
C ASP A 233 -32.57 -25.91 6.64
N PRO A 234 -33.83 -26.12 7.11
CA PRO A 234 -34.44 -25.27 8.13
C PRO A 234 -33.60 -25.09 9.37
N VAL A 235 -32.86 -26.14 9.81
CA VAL A 235 -31.95 -26.07 10.99
C VAL A 235 -30.79 -25.13 10.75
N PHE A 236 -30.21 -25.16 9.55
CA PHE A 236 -29.15 -24.22 9.16
C PHE A 236 -29.69 -22.79 9.09
N ILE A 237 -30.82 -22.57 8.41
CA ILE A 237 -31.43 -21.25 8.29
C ILE A 237 -31.78 -20.66 9.66
N GLU A 238 -32.26 -21.49 10.59
CA GLU A 238 -32.57 -21.07 11.96
C GLU A 238 -31.28 -20.66 12.72
N LYS A 239 -30.17 -21.42 12.59
CA LYS A 239 -28.88 -21.02 13.14
C LYS A 239 -28.41 -19.67 12.61
N VAL A 240 -28.50 -19.45 11.30
CA VAL A 240 -28.20 -18.17 10.67
C VAL A 240 -29.09 -17.06 11.21
N SER A 241 -30.39 -17.33 11.35
CA SER A 241 -31.36 -16.39 11.92
C SER A 241 -31.02 -15.99 13.36
N ASN A 242 -30.64 -16.96 14.19
CA ASN A 242 -30.25 -16.72 15.58
C ASN A 242 -28.94 -15.91 15.67
N PHE A 243 -27.98 -16.21 14.79
CA PHE A 243 -26.76 -15.42 14.68
C PHE A 243 -27.04 -13.97 14.25
N THR A 244 -27.93 -13.78 13.26
CA THR A 244 -28.37 -12.46 12.80
C THR A 244 -29.03 -11.66 13.92
N ALA A 245 -29.91 -12.30 14.69
CA ALA A 245 -30.57 -11.67 15.83
C ALA A 245 -29.59 -11.29 16.95
N TRP A 246 -28.60 -12.14 17.23
CA TRP A 246 -27.54 -11.83 18.15
C TRP A 246 -26.70 -10.64 17.67
N ALA A 247 -26.23 -10.68 16.40
CA ALA A 247 -25.40 -9.62 15.83
C ALA A 247 -26.14 -8.26 15.80
N HIS A 248 -27.45 -8.27 15.57
CA HIS A 248 -28.25 -7.04 15.56
C HIS A 248 -28.34 -6.37 16.96
N ASN A 249 -28.15 -7.13 18.03
CA ASN A 249 -28.16 -6.62 19.40
C ASN A 249 -26.77 -6.07 19.85
N GLU A 250 -25.72 -6.25 19.04
CA GLU A 250 -24.40 -5.72 19.39
C GLU A 250 -24.34 -4.20 19.20
N PRO A 251 -23.83 -3.45 20.20
CA PRO A 251 -23.90 -1.96 20.19
C PRO A 251 -23.21 -1.28 19.02
N VAL A 252 -22.22 -1.96 18.39
CA VAL A 252 -21.43 -1.41 17.28
C VAL A 252 -22.02 -1.75 15.92
N VAL A 253 -23.06 -2.59 15.87
CA VAL A 253 -23.70 -3.07 14.63
C VAL A 253 -24.92 -2.22 14.31
N THR A 254 -24.87 -1.51 13.19
CA THR A 254 -25.99 -0.65 12.75
C THR A 254 -27.04 -1.41 11.94
N HIS A 255 -26.61 -2.40 11.16
CA HIS A 255 -27.49 -3.20 10.31
C HIS A 255 -26.92 -4.59 10.08
N VAL A 256 -27.79 -5.59 10.03
CA VAL A 256 -27.44 -6.97 9.67
C VAL A 256 -28.37 -7.44 8.57
N GLN A 257 -27.81 -8.07 7.57
CA GLN A 257 -28.58 -8.69 6.48
C GLN A 257 -28.12 -10.13 6.29
N SER A 258 -29.05 -11.04 6.18
CA SER A 258 -28.75 -12.45 5.95
C SER A 258 -29.74 -13.11 5.01
N ILE A 259 -29.36 -14.27 4.49
CA ILE A 259 -30.26 -15.09 3.66
C ILE A 259 -31.48 -15.53 4.46
N SER A 260 -31.38 -15.69 5.78
CA SER A 260 -32.51 -16.04 6.63
C SER A 260 -33.65 -15.00 6.58
N ASP A 261 -33.30 -13.71 6.43
CA ASP A 261 -34.30 -12.65 6.32
C ASP A 261 -35.04 -12.70 4.98
N THR A 262 -34.34 -13.10 3.92
CA THR A 262 -34.94 -13.34 2.60
C THR A 262 -35.96 -14.49 2.67
N PHE A 263 -35.58 -15.61 3.29
CA PHE A 263 -36.53 -16.74 3.49
C PHE A 263 -37.76 -16.34 4.31
N LYS A 264 -37.60 -15.60 5.40
CA LYS A 264 -38.69 -15.11 6.24
C LYS A 264 -39.62 -14.17 5.48
N ARG A 265 -39.08 -13.25 4.67
CA ARG A 265 -39.88 -12.34 3.84
C ARG A 265 -40.68 -13.11 2.79
N LEU A 266 -40.04 -14.02 2.05
CA LEU A 266 -40.72 -14.84 1.05
C LEU A 266 -41.82 -15.70 1.69
N ASN A 267 -41.56 -16.32 2.84
CA ASN A 267 -42.55 -17.09 3.55
C ASN A 267 -43.77 -16.23 3.93
N ARG A 268 -43.58 -15.04 4.45
CA ARG A 268 -44.69 -14.11 4.74
C ARG A 268 -45.43 -13.68 3.48
N ASP A 269 -44.68 -13.24 2.46
CA ASP A 269 -45.30 -12.61 1.29
C ASP A 269 -46.08 -13.63 0.43
N LEU A 270 -45.64 -14.88 0.37
CA LEU A 270 -46.32 -15.97 -0.29
C LEU A 270 -47.54 -16.51 0.53
N ASN A 271 -47.63 -16.15 1.81
CA ASN A 271 -48.77 -16.40 2.65
C ASN A 271 -49.63 -15.12 2.84
N ALA A 272 -49.92 -14.43 1.75
CA ALA A 272 -50.76 -13.24 1.68
C ALA A 272 -50.29 -12.06 2.57
N GLY A 273 -49.00 -12.02 2.93
CA GLY A 273 -48.42 -10.96 3.77
C GLY A 273 -48.74 -11.11 5.27
N ASP A 274 -49.26 -12.24 5.71
CA ASP A 274 -49.57 -12.50 7.11
C ASP A 274 -48.30 -12.47 7.98
N PRO A 275 -48.21 -11.57 8.98
CA PRO A 275 -47.04 -11.48 9.87
C PRO A 275 -46.73 -12.78 10.63
N ALA A 276 -47.71 -13.67 10.85
CA ALA A 276 -47.48 -14.96 11.49
C ALA A 276 -46.53 -15.86 10.72
N PHE A 277 -46.41 -15.65 9.41
CA PHE A 277 -45.48 -16.37 8.52
C PHE A 277 -44.12 -15.71 8.35
N TYR A 278 -43.80 -14.62 9.07
CA TYR A 278 -42.43 -14.05 9.10
C TYR A 278 -41.51 -14.93 9.96
N ARG A 279 -41.27 -16.15 9.50
CA ARG A 279 -40.49 -17.19 10.16
C ARG A 279 -39.74 -18.05 9.14
N VAL A 280 -38.79 -18.83 9.62
CA VAL A 280 -38.06 -19.80 8.79
C VAL A 280 -39.06 -20.82 8.20
N PRO A 281 -38.89 -21.24 6.93
CA PRO A 281 -39.68 -22.28 6.34
C PRO A 281 -39.62 -23.59 7.13
N ASP A 282 -40.74 -24.30 7.25
CA ASP A 282 -40.82 -25.49 8.08
C ASP A 282 -40.12 -26.73 7.45
N THR A 283 -40.00 -26.75 6.11
CA THR A 283 -39.40 -27.88 5.39
C THR A 283 -38.29 -27.45 4.43
N ARG A 284 -37.39 -28.37 4.13
CA ARG A 284 -36.29 -28.15 3.19
C ARG A 284 -36.75 -27.91 1.78
N GLU A 285 -37.81 -28.63 1.36
CA GLU A 285 -38.41 -28.50 0.04
C GLU A 285 -39.00 -27.10 -0.16
N LEU A 286 -39.69 -26.59 0.85
CA LEU A 286 -40.26 -25.23 0.81
C LEU A 286 -39.17 -24.18 0.77
N ALA A 287 -38.10 -24.33 1.57
CA ALA A 287 -36.95 -23.44 1.54
C ALA A 287 -36.24 -23.44 0.17
N ALA A 288 -36.08 -24.64 -0.43
CA ALA A 288 -35.50 -24.75 -1.77
C ALA A 288 -36.34 -24.07 -2.85
N GLN A 289 -37.69 -24.15 -2.76
CA GLN A 289 -38.58 -23.44 -3.65
C GLN A 289 -38.47 -21.91 -3.49
N TYR A 290 -38.32 -21.42 -2.26
CA TYR A 290 -38.15 -20.00 -1.99
C TYR A 290 -36.78 -19.50 -2.52
N LEU A 291 -35.72 -20.30 -2.37
CA LEU A 291 -34.40 -19.97 -2.91
C LEU A 291 -34.45 -19.88 -4.43
N LEU A 292 -35.06 -20.85 -5.10
CA LEU A 292 -35.26 -20.83 -6.56
C LEU A 292 -36.04 -19.60 -7.02
N LEU A 293 -37.12 -19.26 -6.32
CA LEU A 293 -37.90 -18.07 -6.63
C LEU A 293 -37.12 -16.80 -6.48
N TYR A 294 -36.30 -16.72 -5.44
CA TYR A 294 -35.39 -15.60 -5.21
C TYR A 294 -34.34 -15.49 -6.32
N GLU A 295 -33.66 -16.57 -6.69
CA GLU A 295 -32.70 -16.63 -7.78
C GLU A 295 -33.28 -16.18 -9.11
N LEU A 296 -34.49 -16.63 -9.44
CA LEU A 296 -35.21 -16.22 -10.65
C LEU A 296 -35.56 -14.73 -10.67
N SER A 297 -35.61 -14.08 -9.51
CA SER A 297 -35.88 -12.64 -9.37
C SER A 297 -34.66 -11.77 -9.49
N LEU A 298 -33.46 -12.37 -9.41
CA LEU A 298 -32.19 -11.61 -9.47
C LEU A 298 -31.88 -11.20 -10.92
N PRO A 299 -31.26 -10.04 -11.13
CA PRO A 299 -30.72 -9.66 -12.42
C PRO A 299 -29.68 -10.67 -12.92
N PHE A 300 -29.60 -10.82 -14.24
CA PHE A 300 -28.63 -11.70 -14.88
C PHE A 300 -27.19 -11.42 -14.38
N GLY A 301 -26.51 -12.47 -13.94
CA GLY A 301 -25.14 -12.40 -13.42
C GLY A 301 -25.05 -12.18 -11.89
N LEU A 302 -26.18 -12.16 -11.18
CA LEU A 302 -26.24 -12.14 -9.71
C LEU A 302 -26.81 -13.44 -9.13
N ASP A 303 -26.85 -14.50 -9.91
CA ASP A 303 -27.24 -15.84 -9.48
C ASP A 303 -26.30 -16.36 -8.37
N LEU A 304 -26.87 -17.03 -7.39
CA LEU A 304 -26.17 -17.56 -6.21
C LEU A 304 -25.38 -18.86 -6.49
N ASN A 305 -25.38 -19.32 -7.74
CA ASN A 305 -24.71 -20.54 -8.17
C ASN A 305 -23.23 -20.25 -8.51
N ASN A 306 -22.34 -20.34 -7.52
CA ASN A 306 -20.91 -20.54 -7.71
C ASN A 306 -20.41 -21.68 -6.82
#